data_92b996888a98f657c843e20d2778c02c
#
_entry.id   92b996888a98f657c843e20d2778c02c
#
_cell.length_a   1.000
_cell.length_b   1.000
_cell.length_c   1.000
_cell.angle_alpha   90.00
_cell.angle_beta   90.00
_cell.angle_gamma   90.00
#
_symmetry.space_group_name_H-M   'P 1'
#
loop_
_entity.id
_entity.type
_entity.pdbx_description
1 polymer ?
#
loop_
_entity_poly.entity_id
_entity_poly.type
_entity_poly.pdbx_seq_one_letter_code
_entity_poly.pdbx_strand_id
1 'polypeptide(L)'
;MSYGSLLYLTLGCAKNEVDTDRMRALLASAGYGEVATPEEADLVLVNTCSFLASATAESIETTLMLAEELADGVRAVPIVMCGCVPSRYGAELPPELPEVAAFVRVDEEDRIVSVVDALIGVERGAPAFVPQVKRTVEGAVAYVKISDGCNRFCSFCAIPYIRGRYCSRPASSILAEVRALVDEGVREIVLIGQDTGVWGSDLPRDASGPRTLAGLLEAVAAAVRPERVWIRVLYLQPEGMTDELVAAIRDTPEVLPYIDIPVQHCSARILKAMNRSGSEQELSALFERLRREIPGMVIRTTSLVGFPGETDEEAEAMLAFMDRMGFDYTSVFAYSQEEGTRAAALPGQVDEDVKLERAQAAMDLAESLGFASTARHVGEVAEVIVDGVGDAEDGPELIGHAWFQAPDSDGAVHLDADEARVGDILKVEFTDSFCYELIGHVIGE
;
A
#
# COMPACT_ATOMS: atom_id res chain seq x y z
N MET A 1 -2.38 11.48 -33.32
CA MET A 1 -1.64 12.67 -32.86
C MET A 1 -1.93 12.78 -31.38
N SER A 2 -0.91 12.94 -30.55
CA SER A 2 -1.07 13.21 -29.12
C SER A 2 -1.57 14.63 -28.91
N TYR A 3 -2.42 14.85 -27.92
CA TYR A 3 -2.86 16.20 -27.52
C TYR A 3 -1.84 16.91 -26.64
N GLY A 4 -0.90 16.18 -26.05
CA GLY A 4 0.19 16.68 -25.21
C GLY A 4 0.89 15.53 -24.49
N SER A 5 2.05 15.83 -23.92
CA SER A 5 2.91 14.91 -23.18
C SER A 5 2.82 15.18 -21.68
N LEU A 6 2.60 14.14 -20.87
CA LEU A 6 2.39 14.25 -19.44
C LEU A 6 3.48 13.52 -18.68
N LEU A 7 3.99 14.13 -17.62
CA LEU A 7 4.83 13.48 -16.63
C LEU A 7 3.99 13.16 -15.38
N TYR A 8 4.19 11.98 -14.83
CA TYR A 8 3.54 11.54 -13.60
C TYR A 8 4.57 11.37 -12.50
N LEU A 9 4.33 11.99 -11.36
CA LEU A 9 5.10 11.80 -10.13
C LEU A 9 4.16 11.31 -9.06
N THR A 10 4.43 10.11 -8.52
CA THR A 10 3.62 9.50 -7.46
C THR A 10 4.39 9.47 -6.16
N LEU A 11 3.81 10.05 -5.13
CA LEU A 11 4.32 10.04 -3.76
C LEU A 11 3.34 9.27 -2.87
N GLY A 12 3.88 8.51 -1.90
CA GLY A 12 3.07 7.89 -0.86
C GLY A 12 3.01 6.36 -0.95
N CYS A 13 1.82 5.79 -0.99
CA CYS A 13 1.60 4.36 -0.81
C CYS A 13 1.00 3.69 -2.04
N ALA A 14 0.93 2.36 -2.04
CA ALA A 14 0.33 1.56 -3.12
C ALA A 14 -1.08 2.01 -3.57
N LYS A 15 -1.87 2.68 -2.68
CA LYS A 15 -3.16 3.24 -3.09
C LYS A 15 -2.99 4.45 -4.01
N ASN A 16 -1.96 5.27 -3.77
CA ASN A 16 -1.62 6.39 -4.65
C ASN A 16 -1.11 5.89 -6.01
N GLU A 17 -0.36 4.80 -6.03
CA GLU A 17 0.08 4.16 -7.30
C GLU A 17 -1.13 3.71 -8.13
N VAL A 18 -2.06 2.98 -7.52
CA VAL A 18 -3.31 2.57 -8.20
C VAL A 18 -4.10 3.77 -8.70
N ASP A 19 -4.17 4.86 -7.93
CA ASP A 19 -4.87 6.09 -8.32
C ASP A 19 -4.14 6.77 -9.50
N THR A 20 -2.80 6.82 -9.49
CA THR A 20 -2.01 7.36 -10.61
C THR A 20 -2.18 6.51 -11.87
N ASP A 21 -2.08 5.18 -11.77
CA ASP A 21 -2.27 4.27 -12.92
C ASP A 21 -3.65 4.44 -13.55
N ARG A 22 -4.67 4.62 -12.71
CA ARG A 22 -6.01 4.90 -13.21
C ARG A 22 -6.10 6.24 -13.94
N MET A 23 -5.53 7.31 -13.37
CA MET A 23 -5.47 8.62 -14.02
C MET A 23 -4.66 8.58 -15.32
N ARG A 24 -3.52 7.88 -15.31
CA ARG A 24 -2.68 7.61 -16.50
C ARG A 24 -3.50 6.92 -17.60
N ALA A 25 -4.22 5.86 -17.28
CA ALA A 25 -5.05 5.14 -18.24
C ALA A 25 -6.20 6.00 -18.81
N LEU A 26 -6.85 6.83 -17.98
CA LEU A 26 -7.87 7.79 -18.43
C LEU A 26 -7.29 8.80 -19.43
N LEU A 27 -6.14 9.37 -19.10
CA LEU A 27 -5.48 10.37 -19.94
C LEU A 27 -4.92 9.76 -21.23
N ALA A 28 -4.35 8.56 -21.17
CA ALA A 28 -3.92 7.81 -22.37
C ALA A 28 -5.11 7.52 -23.29
N SER A 29 -6.25 7.07 -22.74
CA SER A 29 -7.49 6.85 -23.50
C SER A 29 -8.03 8.12 -24.13
N ALA A 30 -7.76 9.26 -23.52
CA ALA A 30 -8.09 10.58 -24.02
C ALA A 30 -7.07 11.11 -25.06
N GLY A 31 -6.00 10.39 -25.35
CA GLY A 31 -5.00 10.71 -26.38
C GLY A 31 -3.82 11.57 -25.93
N TYR A 32 -3.54 11.57 -24.63
CA TYR A 32 -2.31 12.13 -24.08
C TYR A 32 -1.19 11.09 -24.11
N GLY A 33 0.05 11.55 -24.33
CA GLY A 33 1.27 10.73 -24.24
C GLY A 33 1.92 10.85 -22.87
N GLU A 34 2.81 9.92 -22.52
CA GLU A 34 3.65 9.95 -21.34
C GLU A 34 5.10 10.25 -21.69
N VAL A 35 5.78 10.97 -20.84
CA VAL A 35 7.21 11.30 -20.95
C VAL A 35 7.91 11.06 -19.62
N ALA A 36 9.24 10.87 -19.68
CA ALA A 36 10.04 10.51 -18.51
C ALA A 36 10.66 11.72 -17.80
N THR A 37 10.73 12.90 -18.46
CA THR A 37 11.43 14.06 -17.91
C THR A 37 10.56 15.32 -17.91
N PRO A 38 10.76 16.23 -16.94
CA PRO A 38 9.99 17.48 -16.85
C PRO A 38 10.12 18.37 -18.09
N GLU A 39 11.28 18.38 -18.76
CA GLU A 39 11.56 19.22 -19.92
C GLU A 39 10.73 18.83 -21.15
N GLU A 40 10.36 17.56 -21.26
CA GLU A 40 9.54 17.02 -22.33
C GLU A 40 8.04 17.15 -22.08
N ALA A 41 7.66 17.44 -20.81
CA ALA A 41 6.27 17.48 -20.41
C ALA A 41 5.54 18.76 -20.83
N ASP A 42 4.32 18.63 -21.28
CA ASP A 42 3.38 19.74 -21.47
C ASP A 42 2.62 20.06 -20.17
N LEU A 43 2.56 19.10 -19.25
CA LEU A 43 1.93 19.23 -17.93
C LEU A 43 2.49 18.12 -17.01
N VAL A 44 2.63 18.43 -15.71
CA VAL A 44 3.04 17.45 -14.71
C VAL A 44 1.90 17.18 -13.74
N LEU A 45 1.63 15.90 -13.48
CA LEU A 45 0.73 15.44 -12.41
C LEU A 45 1.54 14.95 -11.23
N VAL A 46 1.31 15.53 -10.06
CA VAL A 46 1.92 15.10 -8.79
C VAL A 46 0.82 14.50 -7.92
N ASN A 47 0.82 13.18 -7.77
CA ASN A 47 -0.08 12.49 -6.86
C ASN A 47 0.56 12.40 -5.48
N THR A 48 -0.11 12.94 -4.46
CA THR A 48 0.47 13.29 -3.16
C THR A 48 -0.07 12.45 -2.02
N CYS A 49 0.76 12.25 -0.99
CA CYS A 49 0.39 11.65 0.28
C CYS A 49 0.18 12.74 1.35
N SER A 50 -0.74 12.47 2.29
CA SER A 50 -0.98 13.35 3.45
C SER A 50 -1.45 12.53 4.67
N PHE A 51 -0.98 11.28 4.77
CA PHE A 51 -1.31 10.42 5.90
C PHE A 51 -0.63 10.90 7.19
N LEU A 52 0.64 11.30 7.10
CA LEU A 52 1.43 11.89 8.16
C LEU A 52 1.85 13.31 7.77
N ALA A 53 2.14 14.14 8.77
CA ALA A 53 2.66 15.48 8.56
C ALA A 53 3.97 15.48 7.75
N SER A 54 4.86 14.51 7.98
CA SER A 54 6.09 14.32 7.20
C SER A 54 5.81 14.05 5.72
N ALA A 55 4.84 13.17 5.41
CA ALA A 55 4.46 12.87 4.03
C ALA A 55 3.76 14.07 3.35
N THR A 56 3.06 14.90 4.13
CA THR A 56 2.53 16.17 3.63
C THR A 56 3.64 17.14 3.27
N ALA A 57 4.64 17.30 4.16
CA ALA A 57 5.79 18.15 3.93
C ALA A 57 6.58 17.68 2.68
N GLU A 58 6.92 16.41 2.59
CA GLU A 58 7.57 15.83 1.42
C GLU A 58 6.80 16.12 0.13
N SER A 59 5.47 15.91 0.14
CA SER A 59 4.63 16.17 -1.05
C SER A 59 4.66 17.63 -1.48
N ILE A 60 4.63 18.57 -0.53
CA ILE A 60 4.69 20.00 -0.82
C ILE A 60 6.10 20.41 -1.28
N GLU A 61 7.14 19.97 -0.57
CA GLU A 61 8.53 20.29 -0.90
C GLU A 61 8.90 19.78 -2.29
N THR A 62 8.55 18.52 -2.61
CA THR A 62 8.78 17.94 -3.94
C THR A 62 8.06 18.74 -5.02
N THR A 63 6.81 19.16 -4.77
CA THR A 63 6.05 19.97 -5.73
C THR A 63 6.68 21.35 -5.95
N LEU A 64 7.17 21.98 -4.88
CA LEU A 64 7.84 23.29 -4.98
C LEU A 64 9.20 23.20 -5.67
N MET A 65 10.00 22.18 -5.38
CA MET A 65 11.27 21.91 -6.08
C MET A 65 11.04 21.72 -7.58
N LEU A 66 10.03 20.93 -7.95
CA LEU A 66 9.63 20.74 -9.34
C LEU A 66 9.18 22.06 -9.99
N ALA A 67 8.44 22.90 -9.26
CA ALA A 67 8.01 24.21 -9.77
C ALA A 67 9.19 25.15 -10.03
N GLU A 68 10.20 25.15 -9.16
CA GLU A 68 11.44 25.91 -9.36
C GLU A 68 12.20 25.41 -10.59
N GLU A 69 12.38 24.10 -10.75
CA GLU A 69 13.03 23.50 -11.91
C GLU A 69 12.33 23.88 -13.23
N LEU A 70 10.99 23.80 -13.25
CA LEU A 70 10.19 24.17 -14.40
C LEU A 70 10.17 25.67 -14.68
N ALA A 71 10.38 26.53 -13.67
CA ALA A 71 10.43 27.98 -13.83
C ALA A 71 11.70 28.45 -14.58
N ASP A 72 12.81 27.72 -14.47
CA ASP A 72 14.07 27.99 -15.20
C ASP A 72 14.00 27.56 -16.68
N GLY A 73 12.93 26.86 -17.07
CA GLY A 73 12.68 26.39 -18.42
C GLY A 73 12.26 27.49 -19.40
N VAL A 74 12.33 27.17 -20.69
CA VAL A 74 11.92 28.09 -21.80
C VAL A 74 10.41 28.27 -21.84
N ARG A 75 9.64 27.36 -21.22
CA ARG A 75 8.17 27.30 -21.27
C ARG A 75 7.64 27.04 -19.85
N ALA A 76 6.57 27.76 -19.48
CA ALA A 76 5.84 27.43 -18.27
C ALA A 76 5.07 26.11 -18.44
N VAL A 77 5.37 25.13 -17.60
CA VAL A 77 4.71 23.82 -17.55
C VAL A 77 3.77 23.81 -16.35
N PRO A 78 2.45 23.65 -16.54
CA PRO A 78 1.51 23.64 -15.43
C PRO A 78 1.65 22.35 -14.59
N ILE A 79 1.54 22.50 -13.26
CA ILE A 79 1.51 21.40 -12.32
C ILE A 79 0.08 21.17 -11.85
N VAL A 80 -0.37 19.92 -11.85
CA VAL A 80 -1.63 19.48 -11.23
C VAL A 80 -1.30 18.63 -10.01
N MET A 81 -1.70 19.10 -8.83
CA MET A 81 -1.54 18.34 -7.59
C MET A 81 -2.79 17.48 -7.37
N CYS A 82 -2.60 16.18 -7.25
CA CYS A 82 -3.67 15.19 -7.05
C CYS A 82 -3.55 14.50 -5.68
N GLY A 83 -4.59 13.80 -5.25
CA GLY A 83 -4.50 12.83 -4.18
C GLY A 83 -4.82 13.36 -2.78
N CYS A 84 -4.00 12.92 -1.80
CA CYS A 84 -4.33 13.09 -0.39
C CYS A 84 -4.17 14.54 0.12
N VAL A 85 -3.17 15.30 -0.35
CA VAL A 85 -2.99 16.70 0.07
C VAL A 85 -4.18 17.55 -0.35
N PRO A 86 -4.63 17.57 -1.62
CA PRO A 86 -5.86 18.27 -2.00
C PRO A 86 -7.10 17.82 -1.24
N SER A 87 -7.18 16.53 -0.90
CA SER A 87 -8.34 16.00 -0.15
C SER A 87 -8.35 16.45 1.30
N ARG A 88 -7.17 16.60 1.93
CA ARG A 88 -7.04 16.99 3.34
C ARG A 88 -7.24 18.48 3.58
N TYR A 89 -6.68 19.31 2.71
CA TYR A 89 -6.63 20.78 2.93
C TYR A 89 -7.58 21.56 2.03
N GLY A 90 -8.02 21.00 0.91
CA GLY A 90 -9.10 21.56 0.08
C GLY A 90 -8.86 23.01 -0.34
N ALA A 91 -9.78 23.90 0.07
CA ALA A 91 -9.79 25.31 -0.34
C ALA A 91 -8.66 26.16 0.28
N GLU A 92 -7.91 25.62 1.24
CA GLU A 92 -6.80 26.33 1.87
C GLU A 92 -5.53 26.32 0.98
N LEU A 93 -5.41 25.32 0.07
CA LEU A 93 -4.22 25.14 -0.77
C LEU A 93 -4.00 26.21 -1.85
N PRO A 94 -5.00 26.61 -2.65
CA PRO A 94 -4.75 27.52 -3.78
C PRO A 94 -4.09 28.85 -3.41
N PRO A 95 -4.41 29.50 -2.29
CA PRO A 95 -3.71 30.72 -1.88
C PRO A 95 -2.27 30.47 -1.35
N GLU A 96 -1.99 29.27 -0.82
CA GLU A 96 -0.69 28.92 -0.22
C GLU A 96 0.27 28.29 -1.24
N LEU A 97 -0.24 27.72 -2.34
CA LEU A 97 0.56 27.07 -3.40
C LEU A 97 0.17 27.63 -4.78
N PRO A 98 0.50 28.91 -5.04
CA PRO A 98 0.16 29.56 -6.33
C PRO A 98 0.94 28.96 -7.54
N GLU A 99 1.97 28.15 -7.31
CA GLU A 99 2.74 27.41 -8.33
C GLU A 99 1.92 26.28 -8.94
N VAL A 100 0.89 25.78 -8.24
CA VAL A 100 0.05 24.67 -8.67
C VAL A 100 -1.14 25.20 -9.46
N ALA A 101 -1.26 24.78 -10.73
CA ALA A 101 -2.28 25.25 -11.64
C ALA A 101 -3.68 24.69 -11.35
N ALA A 102 -3.75 23.47 -10.80
CA ALA A 102 -5.03 22.85 -10.40
C ALA A 102 -4.83 21.80 -9.31
N PHE A 103 -5.91 21.57 -8.52
CA PHE A 103 -5.97 20.59 -7.45
C PHE A 103 -7.08 19.58 -7.73
N VAL A 104 -6.76 18.28 -7.61
CA VAL A 104 -7.71 17.17 -7.84
C VAL A 104 -7.73 16.27 -6.60
N ARG A 105 -8.87 16.21 -5.94
CA ARG A 105 -9.06 15.37 -4.76
C ARG A 105 -9.21 13.90 -5.15
N VAL A 106 -9.01 12.98 -4.19
CA VAL A 106 -9.18 11.54 -4.39
C VAL A 106 -10.57 11.18 -4.93
N ASP A 107 -11.62 11.86 -4.48
CA ASP A 107 -13.00 11.65 -4.93
C ASP A 107 -13.34 12.37 -6.26
N GLU A 108 -12.38 13.07 -6.86
CA GLU A 108 -12.54 13.83 -8.10
C GLU A 108 -11.67 13.33 -9.26
N GLU A 109 -10.96 12.21 -9.11
CA GLU A 109 -10.06 11.66 -10.15
C GLU A 109 -10.74 11.46 -11.51
N ASP A 110 -12.04 11.19 -11.53
CA ASP A 110 -12.83 11.08 -12.77
C ASP A 110 -12.85 12.36 -13.61
N ARG A 111 -12.49 13.50 -13.01
CA ARG A 111 -12.39 14.81 -13.67
C ARG A 111 -11.03 15.08 -14.30
N ILE A 112 -10.04 14.19 -14.10
CA ILE A 112 -8.65 14.46 -14.48
C ILE A 112 -8.51 14.85 -15.96
N VAL A 113 -9.21 14.17 -16.86
CA VAL A 113 -9.19 14.50 -18.29
C VAL A 113 -9.67 15.93 -18.55
N SER A 114 -10.78 16.34 -17.91
CA SER A 114 -11.31 17.69 -18.09
C SER A 114 -10.41 18.78 -17.49
N VAL A 115 -9.69 18.47 -16.41
CA VAL A 115 -8.72 19.39 -15.79
C VAL A 115 -7.51 19.59 -16.71
N VAL A 116 -6.98 18.51 -17.24
CA VAL A 116 -5.83 18.55 -18.16
C VAL A 116 -6.21 19.22 -19.48
N ASP A 117 -7.38 18.88 -20.06
CA ASP A 117 -7.89 19.52 -21.27
C ASP A 117 -7.96 21.05 -21.11
N ALA A 118 -8.47 21.52 -19.96
CA ALA A 118 -8.59 22.97 -19.70
C ALA A 118 -7.23 23.67 -19.61
N LEU A 119 -6.22 23.03 -19.02
CA LEU A 119 -4.88 23.61 -18.86
C LEU A 119 -4.06 23.60 -20.17
N ILE A 120 -4.23 22.55 -20.97
CA ILE A 120 -3.53 22.42 -22.27
C ILE A 120 -4.27 23.14 -23.40
N GLY A 121 -5.54 23.52 -23.19
CA GLY A 121 -6.36 24.22 -24.19
C GLY A 121 -7.00 23.27 -25.21
N VAL A 122 -7.32 22.05 -24.81
CA VAL A 122 -8.02 21.08 -25.65
C VAL A 122 -9.53 21.23 -25.47
N GLU A 123 -10.26 21.53 -26.55
CA GLU A 123 -11.73 21.59 -26.53
C GLU A 123 -12.32 20.21 -26.86
N ARG A 124 -12.89 19.56 -25.85
CA ARG A 124 -13.74 18.35 -26.02
C ARG A 124 -15.16 18.65 -25.60
N GLY A 125 -16.11 18.00 -26.25
CA GLY A 125 -17.45 17.89 -25.69
C GLY A 125 -17.38 17.16 -24.33
N ALA A 126 -18.21 17.60 -23.37
CA ALA A 126 -18.24 16.93 -22.06
C ALA A 126 -18.46 15.41 -22.24
N PRO A 127 -17.62 14.55 -21.66
CA PRO A 127 -17.82 13.12 -21.77
C PRO A 127 -19.14 12.74 -21.09
N ALA A 128 -20.01 12.06 -21.82
CA ALA A 128 -21.30 11.58 -21.28
C ALA A 128 -21.09 10.46 -20.21
N PHE A 129 -19.87 9.97 -20.08
CA PHE A 129 -19.52 8.81 -19.24
C PHE A 129 -18.00 8.75 -19.05
N VAL A 130 -17.55 8.44 -17.82
CA VAL A 130 -16.14 8.13 -17.55
C VAL A 130 -15.89 6.69 -18.01
N PRO A 131 -14.98 6.46 -18.97
CA PRO A 131 -14.75 5.12 -19.47
C PRO A 131 -14.18 4.21 -18.37
N GLN A 132 -14.57 2.95 -18.39
CA GLN A 132 -13.80 1.92 -17.71
C GLN A 132 -12.50 1.73 -18.50
N VAL A 133 -11.40 2.17 -17.91
CA VAL A 133 -10.08 2.06 -18.53
C VAL A 133 -9.38 0.81 -18.04
N LYS A 134 -8.61 0.21 -18.93
CA LYS A 134 -7.71 -0.87 -18.59
C LYS A 134 -6.42 -0.24 -18.06
N ARG A 135 -6.12 -0.46 -16.77
CA ARG A 135 -4.82 -0.11 -16.20
C ARG A 135 -3.76 -1.03 -16.79
N THR A 136 -2.61 -0.49 -17.05
CA THR A 136 -1.36 -1.22 -17.25
C THR A 136 -0.47 -0.99 -16.03
N VAL A 137 0.28 -2.00 -15.66
CA VAL A 137 1.28 -1.94 -14.59
C VAL A 137 2.62 -2.35 -15.17
N GLU A 138 3.68 -1.79 -14.63
CA GLU A 138 5.03 -2.23 -14.93
C GLU A 138 5.37 -3.39 -13.97
N GLY A 139 6.04 -4.43 -14.50
CA GLY A 139 6.44 -5.57 -13.68
C GLY A 139 5.39 -6.69 -13.56
N ALA A 140 5.62 -7.56 -12.60
CA ALA A 140 4.85 -8.79 -12.38
C ALA A 140 3.83 -8.69 -11.25
N VAL A 141 3.85 -7.62 -10.47
CA VAL A 141 2.98 -7.38 -9.32
C VAL A 141 1.97 -6.31 -9.65
N ALA A 142 0.72 -6.51 -9.24
CA ALA A 142 -0.31 -5.49 -9.38
C ALA A 142 -1.09 -5.31 -8.07
N TYR A 143 -1.09 -4.09 -7.55
CA TYR A 143 -2.01 -3.70 -6.49
C TYR A 143 -3.41 -3.48 -7.05
N VAL A 144 -4.41 -4.08 -6.43
CA VAL A 144 -5.81 -3.91 -6.79
C VAL A 144 -6.60 -3.37 -5.61
N LYS A 145 -7.03 -2.14 -5.73
CA LYS A 145 -7.84 -1.47 -4.70
C LYS A 145 -9.25 -2.05 -4.69
N ILE A 146 -9.65 -2.74 -3.61
CA ILE A 146 -10.97 -3.37 -3.48
C ILE A 146 -11.99 -2.47 -2.78
N SER A 147 -11.52 -1.47 -2.06
CA SER A 147 -12.35 -0.47 -1.36
C SER A 147 -11.58 0.84 -1.21
N ASP A 148 -12.28 1.92 -0.89
CA ASP A 148 -11.68 3.19 -0.50
C ASP A 148 -12.36 3.75 0.74
N GLY A 149 -11.64 4.64 1.48
CA GLY A 149 -12.11 5.21 2.74
C GLY A 149 -12.15 4.23 3.91
N CYS A 150 -12.47 4.74 5.10
CA CYS A 150 -12.49 3.94 6.33
C CYS A 150 -13.52 4.47 7.33
N ASN A 151 -14.27 3.56 7.96
CA ASN A 151 -15.27 3.90 8.99
C ASN A 151 -14.81 3.63 10.42
N ARG A 152 -13.54 3.25 10.65
CA ARG A 152 -13.06 2.93 12.00
C ARG A 152 -12.83 4.16 12.87
N PHE A 153 -12.46 5.28 12.27
CA PHE A 153 -12.18 6.52 13.03
C PHE A 153 -11.23 6.31 14.20
N CYS A 154 -10.15 5.54 13.97
CA CYS A 154 -9.05 5.46 14.94
C CYS A 154 -8.64 6.86 15.35
N SER A 155 -8.42 7.10 16.66
CA SER A 155 -8.26 8.47 17.16
C SER A 155 -7.03 9.21 16.62
N PHE A 156 -6.02 8.48 16.17
CA PHE A 156 -4.78 8.99 15.59
C PHE A 156 -4.80 9.15 14.07
N CYS A 157 -5.84 8.64 13.38
CA CYS A 157 -5.80 8.45 11.93
C CYS A 157 -6.58 9.54 11.18
N ALA A 158 -5.94 10.14 10.18
CA ALA A 158 -6.52 11.17 9.33
C ALA A 158 -7.30 10.59 8.12
N ILE A 159 -7.17 9.29 7.81
CA ILE A 159 -7.75 8.66 6.62
C ILE A 159 -9.23 8.95 6.40
N PRO A 160 -10.14 8.86 7.39
CA PRO A 160 -11.55 9.15 7.17
C PRO A 160 -11.85 10.59 6.71
N TYR A 161 -10.92 11.51 6.98
CA TYR A 161 -11.02 12.92 6.58
C TYR A 161 -10.39 13.18 5.20
N ILE A 162 -9.48 12.30 4.76
CA ILE A 162 -8.78 12.39 3.48
C ILE A 162 -9.53 11.61 2.39
N ARG A 163 -9.82 10.32 2.66
CA ARG A 163 -10.41 9.37 1.69
C ARG A 163 -11.89 9.09 1.92
N GLY A 164 -12.48 9.75 2.93
CA GLY A 164 -13.91 9.67 3.19
C GLY A 164 -14.38 8.38 3.84
N ARG A 165 -15.69 8.14 3.72
CA ARG A 165 -16.34 6.94 4.25
C ARG A 165 -15.98 5.71 3.44
N TYR A 166 -15.96 4.58 4.13
CA TYR A 166 -15.72 3.29 3.50
C TYR A 166 -16.72 2.99 2.38
N CYS A 167 -16.18 2.58 1.24
CA CYS A 167 -16.94 2.19 0.06
C CYS A 167 -16.26 0.99 -0.62
N SER A 168 -16.96 -0.14 -0.68
CA SER A 168 -16.52 -1.33 -1.42
C SER A 168 -16.65 -1.13 -2.93
N ARG A 169 -15.65 -1.55 -3.68
CA ARG A 169 -15.80 -1.70 -5.13
C ARG A 169 -16.63 -2.95 -5.43
N PRO A 170 -17.48 -2.93 -6.46
CA PRO A 170 -18.23 -4.12 -6.90
C PRO A 170 -17.31 -5.26 -7.32
N ALA A 171 -17.64 -6.49 -6.90
CA ALA A 171 -16.87 -7.69 -7.27
C ALA A 171 -16.64 -7.82 -8.78
N SER A 172 -17.66 -7.53 -9.59
CA SER A 172 -17.55 -7.59 -11.05
C SER A 172 -16.47 -6.66 -11.62
N SER A 173 -16.31 -5.46 -11.04
CA SER A 173 -15.26 -4.52 -11.42
C SER A 173 -13.87 -5.02 -11.03
N ILE A 174 -13.73 -5.55 -9.81
CA ILE A 174 -12.47 -6.12 -9.33
C ILE A 174 -12.06 -7.32 -10.20
N LEU A 175 -12.97 -8.24 -10.44
CA LEU A 175 -12.69 -9.43 -11.27
C LEU A 175 -12.34 -9.09 -12.72
N ALA A 176 -12.96 -8.07 -13.30
CA ALA A 176 -12.64 -7.62 -14.65
C ALA A 176 -11.22 -7.02 -14.71
N GLU A 177 -10.84 -6.21 -13.71
CA GLU A 177 -9.50 -5.64 -13.60
C GLU A 177 -8.44 -6.73 -13.38
N VAL A 178 -8.66 -7.65 -12.44
CA VAL A 178 -7.76 -8.76 -12.17
C VAL A 178 -7.48 -9.58 -13.43
N ARG A 179 -8.53 -9.97 -14.18
CA ARG A 179 -8.34 -10.70 -15.44
C ARG A 179 -7.53 -9.92 -16.45
N ALA A 180 -7.81 -8.63 -16.60
CA ALA A 180 -7.08 -7.79 -17.54
C ALA A 180 -5.59 -7.68 -17.19
N LEU A 181 -5.23 -7.60 -15.90
CA LEU A 181 -3.85 -7.55 -15.42
C LEU A 181 -3.13 -8.89 -15.63
N VAL A 182 -3.81 -10.00 -15.33
CA VAL A 182 -3.23 -11.34 -15.54
C VAL A 182 -3.03 -11.64 -17.03
N ASP A 183 -3.95 -11.20 -17.90
CA ASP A 183 -3.81 -11.30 -19.36
C ASP A 183 -2.58 -10.49 -19.88
N GLU A 184 -2.13 -9.46 -19.15
CA GLU A 184 -0.91 -8.68 -19.44
C GLU A 184 0.37 -9.29 -18.87
N GLY A 185 0.26 -10.36 -18.08
CA GLY A 185 1.42 -11.09 -17.56
C GLY A 185 1.69 -10.90 -16.07
N VAL A 186 0.80 -10.22 -15.33
CA VAL A 186 0.91 -10.12 -13.87
C VAL A 186 0.90 -11.50 -13.22
N ARG A 187 1.78 -11.69 -12.23
CA ARG A 187 1.99 -12.95 -11.49
C ARG A 187 1.56 -12.87 -10.03
N GLU A 188 1.47 -11.67 -9.48
CA GLU A 188 0.91 -11.47 -8.15
C GLU A 188 -0.15 -10.35 -8.14
N ILE A 189 -1.31 -10.65 -7.57
CA ILE A 189 -2.39 -9.69 -7.30
C ILE A 189 -2.41 -9.39 -5.81
N VAL A 190 -2.12 -8.15 -5.44
CA VAL A 190 -2.16 -7.68 -4.05
C VAL A 190 -3.44 -6.89 -3.83
N LEU A 191 -4.40 -7.46 -3.09
CA LEU A 191 -5.66 -6.80 -2.77
C LEU A 191 -5.46 -5.80 -1.63
N ILE A 192 -5.78 -4.53 -1.88
CA ILE A 192 -5.55 -3.42 -0.95
C ILE A 192 -6.81 -2.58 -0.70
N GLY A 193 -6.79 -1.87 0.42
CA GLY A 193 -7.80 -0.90 0.87
C GLY A 193 -7.30 -0.21 2.14
N GLN A 194 -8.17 0.47 2.87
CA GLN A 194 -7.84 0.99 4.20
C GLN A 194 -8.32 0.05 5.33
N ASP A 195 -9.25 -0.84 5.02
CA ASP A 195 -9.78 -1.88 5.89
C ASP A 195 -10.38 -2.98 5.02
N THR A 196 -9.54 -3.88 4.53
CA THR A 196 -9.93 -4.91 3.55
C THR A 196 -10.85 -5.96 4.16
N GLY A 197 -10.70 -6.25 5.47
CA GLY A 197 -11.47 -7.27 6.17
C GLY A 197 -13.00 -7.05 6.20
N VAL A 198 -13.46 -5.81 5.97
CA VAL A 198 -14.89 -5.47 5.96
C VAL A 198 -15.46 -5.33 4.55
N TRP A 199 -14.71 -5.74 3.52
CA TRP A 199 -15.17 -5.65 2.14
C TRP A 199 -16.50 -6.36 1.94
N GLY A 200 -17.40 -5.69 1.23
CA GLY A 200 -18.75 -6.20 0.93
C GLY A 200 -19.82 -5.85 1.96
N SER A 201 -19.43 -5.33 3.14
CA SER A 201 -20.39 -5.02 4.23
C SER A 201 -21.37 -3.88 3.88
N ASP A 202 -20.98 -2.98 3.00
CA ASP A 202 -21.77 -1.84 2.52
C ASP A 202 -22.44 -2.07 1.16
N LEU A 203 -22.15 -3.22 0.52
CA LEU A 203 -22.80 -3.54 -0.76
C LEU A 203 -24.30 -3.76 -0.62
N PRO A 204 -25.10 -3.35 -1.62
CA PRO A 204 -26.55 -3.59 -1.63
C PRO A 204 -26.90 -5.07 -1.44
N ARG A 205 -28.03 -5.35 -0.78
CA ARG A 205 -28.44 -6.73 -0.47
C ARG A 205 -28.71 -7.57 -1.71
N ASP A 206 -29.08 -6.93 -2.81
CA ASP A 206 -29.34 -7.51 -4.13
C ASP A 206 -28.12 -7.49 -5.06
N ALA A 207 -26.95 -7.05 -4.58
CA ALA A 207 -25.72 -7.12 -5.34
C ALA A 207 -25.40 -8.56 -5.73
N SER A 208 -25.07 -8.78 -7.00
CA SER A 208 -24.65 -10.09 -7.50
C SER A 208 -23.21 -10.40 -7.11
N GLY A 209 -22.91 -11.68 -6.82
CA GLY A 209 -21.57 -12.15 -6.50
C GLY A 209 -21.26 -12.16 -5.00
N PRO A 210 -19.95 -12.31 -4.65
CA PRO A 210 -19.51 -12.39 -3.26
C PRO A 210 -19.79 -11.10 -2.49
N ARG A 211 -19.97 -11.24 -1.17
CA ARG A 211 -20.30 -10.14 -0.26
C ARG A 211 -19.43 -10.11 0.98
N THR A 212 -18.45 -10.98 1.05
CA THR A 212 -17.42 -11.05 2.08
C THR A 212 -16.06 -11.12 1.42
N LEU A 213 -15.01 -10.69 2.13
CA LEU A 213 -13.64 -10.80 1.63
C LEU A 213 -13.30 -12.26 1.32
N ALA A 214 -13.73 -13.22 2.14
CA ALA A 214 -13.54 -14.64 1.88
C ALA A 214 -14.09 -15.05 0.51
N GLY A 215 -15.36 -14.75 0.25
CA GLY A 215 -15.98 -15.03 -1.05
C GLY A 215 -15.34 -14.26 -2.21
N LEU A 216 -14.79 -13.06 -1.97
CA LEU A 216 -14.03 -12.32 -2.99
C LEU A 216 -12.71 -13.03 -3.31
N LEU A 217 -11.97 -13.51 -2.31
CA LEU A 217 -10.73 -14.27 -2.52
C LEU A 217 -10.97 -15.53 -3.36
N GLU A 218 -12.01 -16.30 -3.03
CA GLU A 218 -12.41 -17.48 -3.82
C GLU A 218 -12.77 -17.10 -5.26
N ALA A 219 -13.49 -15.98 -5.46
CA ALA A 219 -13.87 -15.53 -6.79
C ALA A 219 -12.67 -15.03 -7.61
N VAL A 220 -11.73 -14.32 -6.97
CA VAL A 220 -10.48 -13.89 -7.61
C VAL A 220 -9.64 -15.11 -7.99
N ALA A 221 -9.46 -16.08 -7.09
CA ALA A 221 -8.75 -17.32 -7.36
C ALA A 221 -9.36 -18.08 -8.55
N ALA A 222 -10.69 -18.21 -8.58
CA ALA A 222 -11.38 -18.81 -9.71
C ALA A 222 -11.20 -18.05 -11.03
N ALA A 223 -11.06 -16.72 -10.95
CA ALA A 223 -10.90 -15.86 -12.13
C ALA A 223 -9.50 -15.94 -12.76
N VAL A 224 -8.46 -16.23 -11.95
CA VAL A 224 -7.07 -16.31 -12.43
C VAL A 224 -6.65 -17.72 -12.83
N ARG A 225 -7.44 -18.76 -12.54
CA ARG A 225 -7.16 -20.12 -13.01
C ARG A 225 -7.34 -20.23 -14.53
N PRO A 226 -6.51 -20.98 -15.24
CA PRO A 226 -5.46 -21.89 -14.76
C PRO A 226 -4.07 -21.25 -14.59
N GLU A 227 -3.97 -19.94 -14.68
CA GLU A 227 -2.70 -19.22 -14.56
C GLU A 227 -2.11 -19.39 -13.15
N ARG A 228 -0.78 -19.39 -13.06
CA ARG A 228 -0.07 -19.37 -11.77
C ARG A 228 0.04 -17.94 -11.31
N VAL A 229 -0.89 -17.52 -10.47
CA VAL A 229 -0.96 -16.16 -9.92
C VAL A 229 -1.08 -16.23 -8.41
N TRP A 230 -0.26 -15.51 -7.71
CA TRP A 230 -0.36 -15.33 -6.27
C TRP A 230 -1.40 -14.27 -5.93
N ILE A 231 -2.16 -14.51 -4.87
CA ILE A 231 -3.14 -13.57 -4.35
C ILE A 231 -2.75 -13.25 -2.91
N ARG A 232 -2.44 -11.98 -2.66
CA ARG A 232 -2.12 -11.46 -1.34
C ARG A 232 -3.19 -10.47 -0.91
N VAL A 233 -3.47 -10.41 0.39
CA VAL A 233 -4.35 -9.39 0.97
C VAL A 233 -3.63 -8.63 2.07
N LEU A 234 -3.65 -7.30 1.99
CA LEU A 234 -3.05 -6.42 2.98
C LEU A 234 -4.11 -5.58 3.69
N TYR A 235 -3.71 -4.91 4.77
CA TYR A 235 -4.52 -3.94 5.54
C TYR A 235 -5.77 -4.56 6.19
N LEU A 236 -5.59 -5.74 6.78
CA LEU A 236 -6.60 -6.40 7.60
C LEU A 236 -6.66 -5.77 9.02
N GLN A 237 -7.72 -6.07 9.72
CA GLN A 237 -7.85 -5.70 11.14
C GLN A 237 -8.18 -6.97 11.94
N PRO A 238 -7.79 -7.04 13.24
CA PRO A 238 -8.06 -8.23 14.06
C PRO A 238 -9.51 -8.72 14.00
N GLU A 239 -10.47 -7.79 14.03
CA GLU A 239 -11.91 -8.12 14.00
C GLU A 239 -12.40 -8.59 12.62
N GLY A 240 -11.60 -8.35 11.56
CA GLY A 240 -11.89 -8.83 10.21
C GLY A 240 -11.52 -10.30 9.99
N MET A 241 -10.77 -10.92 10.92
CA MET A 241 -10.32 -12.31 10.81
C MET A 241 -11.44 -13.29 11.24
N THR A 242 -12.46 -13.38 10.40
CA THR A 242 -13.59 -14.32 10.60
C THR A 242 -13.18 -15.76 10.30
N ASP A 243 -13.93 -16.74 10.81
CA ASP A 243 -13.72 -18.17 10.54
C ASP A 243 -13.76 -18.47 9.03
N GLU A 244 -14.67 -17.79 8.32
CA GLU A 244 -14.81 -17.89 6.86
C GLU A 244 -13.55 -17.40 6.13
N LEU A 245 -12.97 -16.24 6.56
CA LEU A 245 -11.76 -15.71 5.96
C LEU A 245 -10.55 -16.59 6.26
N VAL A 246 -10.41 -17.11 7.48
CA VAL A 246 -9.35 -18.06 7.86
C VAL A 246 -9.42 -19.32 6.97
N ALA A 247 -10.63 -19.85 6.78
CA ALA A 247 -10.83 -21.01 5.90
C ALA A 247 -10.50 -20.69 4.44
N ALA A 248 -10.91 -19.53 3.92
CA ALA A 248 -10.59 -19.11 2.55
C ALA A 248 -9.08 -18.98 2.31
N ILE A 249 -8.33 -18.37 3.25
CA ILE A 249 -6.87 -18.26 3.15
C ILE A 249 -6.22 -19.64 3.20
N ARG A 250 -6.67 -20.53 4.10
CA ARG A 250 -6.10 -21.88 4.24
C ARG A 250 -6.38 -22.78 3.05
N ASP A 251 -7.61 -22.74 2.51
CA ASP A 251 -8.15 -23.76 1.60
C ASP A 251 -8.09 -23.34 0.12
N THR A 252 -7.69 -22.09 -0.19
CA THR A 252 -7.56 -21.58 -1.55
C THR A 252 -6.07 -21.50 -1.94
N PRO A 253 -5.55 -22.41 -2.77
CA PRO A 253 -4.11 -22.52 -3.03
C PRO A 253 -3.45 -21.28 -3.62
N GLU A 254 -4.20 -20.46 -4.35
CA GLU A 254 -3.70 -19.23 -4.97
C GLU A 254 -3.56 -18.09 -3.94
N VAL A 255 -4.25 -18.17 -2.79
CA VAL A 255 -4.18 -17.17 -1.73
C VAL A 255 -2.99 -17.49 -0.83
N LEU A 256 -2.07 -16.56 -0.74
CA LEU A 256 -0.87 -16.73 0.08
C LEU A 256 -1.22 -16.78 1.58
N PRO A 257 -0.56 -17.67 2.35
CA PRO A 257 -0.71 -17.73 3.80
C PRO A 257 0.04 -16.55 4.47
N TYR A 258 -0.34 -15.36 4.10
CA TYR A 258 0.25 -14.09 4.51
C TYR A 258 -0.84 -13.13 4.96
N ILE A 259 -0.65 -12.50 6.10
CA ILE A 259 -1.56 -11.46 6.61
C ILE A 259 -0.81 -10.23 7.08
N ASP A 260 -1.37 -9.06 6.80
CA ASP A 260 -0.94 -7.77 7.35
C ASP A 260 -2.04 -7.24 8.29
N ILE A 261 -1.77 -7.32 9.59
CA ILE A 261 -2.69 -6.89 10.66
C ILE A 261 -1.99 -5.90 11.59
N PRO A 262 -2.19 -4.58 11.39
CA PRO A 262 -1.66 -3.57 12.29
C PRO A 262 -2.27 -3.70 13.69
N VAL A 263 -1.54 -4.21 14.67
CA VAL A 263 -2.00 -4.29 16.07
C VAL A 263 -2.05 -2.93 16.74
N GLN A 264 -1.16 -2.04 16.35
CA GLN A 264 -0.90 -0.71 16.89
C GLN A 264 -0.33 -0.77 18.32
N HIS A 265 -1.01 -1.45 19.25
CA HIS A 265 -0.59 -1.62 20.64
C HIS A 265 -1.21 -2.91 21.23
N CYS A 266 -0.69 -3.41 22.37
CA CYS A 266 -1.25 -4.55 23.09
C CYS A 266 -2.07 -4.16 24.34
N SER A 267 -1.84 -2.98 24.95
CA SER A 267 -2.60 -2.50 26.10
C SER A 267 -4.06 -2.22 25.73
N ALA A 268 -5.00 -2.88 26.40
CA ALA A 268 -6.42 -2.65 26.20
C ALA A 268 -6.84 -1.18 26.48
N ARG A 269 -6.16 -0.52 27.42
CA ARG A 269 -6.39 0.90 27.75
C ARG A 269 -5.98 1.80 26.59
N ILE A 270 -4.80 1.59 26.03
CA ILE A 270 -4.29 2.35 24.89
C ILE A 270 -5.13 2.06 23.64
N LEU A 271 -5.41 0.80 23.33
CA LEU A 271 -6.28 0.44 22.21
C LEU A 271 -7.65 1.11 22.30
N LYS A 272 -8.26 1.14 23.48
CA LYS A 272 -9.52 1.86 23.70
C LYS A 272 -9.39 3.36 23.45
N ALA A 273 -8.29 3.99 23.88
CA ALA A 273 -8.00 5.40 23.61
C ALA A 273 -7.75 5.67 22.11
N MET A 274 -7.18 4.71 21.40
CA MET A 274 -7.03 4.69 19.94
C MET A 274 -8.36 4.47 19.19
N ASN A 275 -9.47 4.24 19.88
CA ASN A 275 -10.75 3.79 19.31
C ASN A 275 -10.63 2.43 18.59
N ARG A 276 -9.87 1.51 19.17
CA ARG A 276 -9.68 0.15 18.72
C ARG A 276 -10.14 -0.85 19.80
N SER A 277 -10.55 -2.03 19.36
CA SER A 277 -10.88 -3.14 20.23
C SER A 277 -9.65 -4.02 20.45
N GLY A 278 -9.68 -4.79 21.52
CA GLY A 278 -8.70 -5.82 21.78
C GLY A 278 -7.93 -5.62 23.07
N SER A 279 -7.20 -6.65 23.40
CA SER A 279 -6.28 -6.76 24.53
C SER A 279 -5.12 -7.65 24.12
N GLU A 280 -4.04 -7.63 24.88
CA GLU A 280 -2.89 -8.52 24.68
C GLU A 280 -3.33 -10.00 24.58
N GLN A 281 -4.23 -10.43 25.46
CA GLN A 281 -4.72 -11.80 25.48
C GLN A 281 -5.50 -12.15 24.21
N GLU A 282 -6.37 -11.26 23.73
CA GLU A 282 -7.19 -11.50 22.54
C GLU A 282 -6.33 -11.50 21.28
N LEU A 283 -5.36 -10.59 21.18
CA LEU A 283 -4.42 -10.54 20.06
C LEU A 283 -3.51 -11.77 20.02
N SER A 284 -2.97 -12.20 21.19
CA SER A 284 -2.16 -13.41 21.27
C SER A 284 -2.96 -14.63 20.83
N ALA A 285 -4.18 -14.79 21.35
CA ALA A 285 -5.05 -15.90 20.96
C ALA A 285 -5.38 -15.92 19.46
N LEU A 286 -5.56 -14.74 18.85
CA LEU A 286 -5.77 -14.62 17.40
C LEU A 286 -4.56 -15.12 16.63
N PHE A 287 -3.35 -14.60 16.90
CA PHE A 287 -2.15 -14.97 16.15
C PHE A 287 -1.73 -16.43 16.37
N GLU A 288 -1.86 -16.95 17.59
CA GLU A 288 -1.64 -18.36 17.87
C GLU A 288 -2.63 -19.25 17.10
N ARG A 289 -3.89 -18.83 17.02
CA ARG A 289 -4.91 -19.52 16.21
C ARG A 289 -4.53 -19.54 14.74
N LEU A 290 -4.14 -18.38 14.16
CA LEU A 290 -3.80 -18.27 12.75
C LEU A 290 -2.61 -19.17 12.38
N ARG A 291 -1.55 -19.18 13.20
CA ARG A 291 -0.41 -20.08 12.99
C ARG A 291 -0.76 -21.55 13.13
N ARG A 292 -1.71 -21.90 14.01
CA ARG A 292 -2.17 -23.28 14.17
C ARG A 292 -3.05 -23.75 13.03
N GLU A 293 -3.93 -22.90 12.52
CA GLU A 293 -4.95 -23.27 11.53
C GLU A 293 -4.46 -23.13 10.08
N ILE A 294 -3.51 -22.25 9.82
CA ILE A 294 -2.98 -22.01 8.48
C ILE A 294 -1.48 -22.37 8.46
N PRO A 295 -1.11 -23.49 7.81
CA PRO A 295 0.29 -23.87 7.69
C PRO A 295 1.13 -22.82 6.97
N GLY A 296 2.32 -22.52 7.51
CA GLY A 296 3.23 -21.53 6.92
C GLY A 296 2.78 -20.08 7.09
N MET A 297 1.83 -19.78 7.98
CA MET A 297 1.29 -18.42 8.17
C MET A 297 2.39 -17.41 8.48
N VAL A 298 2.51 -16.43 7.62
CA VAL A 298 3.35 -15.25 7.77
C VAL A 298 2.53 -14.09 8.33
N ILE A 299 3.03 -13.43 9.35
CA ILE A 299 2.32 -12.35 10.03
C ILE A 299 3.15 -11.08 9.97
N ARG A 300 2.65 -10.12 9.19
CA ARG A 300 3.10 -8.73 9.21
C ARG A 300 2.25 -7.93 10.19
N THR A 301 2.87 -7.02 10.92
CA THR A 301 2.17 -6.11 11.83
C THR A 301 2.74 -4.70 11.79
N THR A 302 2.00 -3.79 12.38
CA THR A 302 2.43 -2.41 12.65
C THR A 302 2.17 -2.10 14.10
N SER A 303 3.17 -1.55 14.80
CA SER A 303 3.08 -1.00 16.13
C SER A 303 3.22 0.52 16.14
N LEU A 304 2.50 1.17 17.05
CA LEU A 304 2.51 2.61 17.26
C LEU A 304 2.79 2.89 18.74
N VAL A 305 3.91 3.50 19.03
CA VAL A 305 4.40 3.81 20.38
C VAL A 305 4.38 5.32 20.66
N GLY A 306 4.39 5.71 21.93
CA GLY A 306 4.34 7.12 22.31
C GLY A 306 2.96 7.75 22.14
N PHE A 307 1.91 6.93 22.11
CA PHE A 307 0.53 7.44 22.05
C PHE A 307 0.18 8.27 23.31
N PRO A 308 -0.66 9.34 23.22
CA PRO A 308 -1.01 10.16 24.37
C PRO A 308 -1.46 9.36 25.60
N GLY A 309 -0.76 9.57 26.70
CA GLY A 309 -0.99 8.89 27.97
C GLY A 309 -0.40 7.48 28.10
N GLU A 310 0.37 6.99 27.11
CA GLU A 310 1.11 5.73 27.22
C GLU A 310 2.15 5.83 28.34
N THR A 311 2.20 4.83 29.22
CA THR A 311 3.18 4.75 30.31
C THR A 311 4.40 3.92 29.89
N ASP A 312 5.49 3.99 30.68
CA ASP A 312 6.70 3.20 30.42
C ASP A 312 6.40 1.69 30.52
N GLU A 313 5.58 1.30 31.50
CA GLU A 313 5.19 -0.11 31.66
C GLU A 313 4.37 -0.63 30.48
N GLU A 314 3.57 0.24 29.83
CA GLU A 314 2.81 -0.16 28.65
C GLU A 314 3.69 -0.23 27.40
N ALA A 315 4.69 0.63 27.27
CA ALA A 315 5.70 0.55 26.23
C ALA A 315 6.54 -0.74 26.38
N GLU A 316 7.01 -1.06 27.60
CA GLU A 316 7.71 -2.32 27.91
C GLU A 316 6.84 -3.55 27.63
N ALA A 317 5.53 -3.51 27.98
CA ALA A 317 4.61 -4.58 27.68
C ALA A 317 4.42 -4.78 26.17
N MET A 318 4.47 -3.70 25.37
CA MET A 318 4.41 -3.82 23.91
C MET A 318 5.65 -4.51 23.35
N LEU A 319 6.86 -4.20 23.82
CA LEU A 319 8.08 -4.91 23.43
C LEU A 319 8.00 -6.39 23.80
N ALA A 320 7.59 -6.70 25.04
CA ALA A 320 7.44 -8.09 25.48
C ALA A 320 6.37 -8.87 24.67
N PHE A 321 5.32 -8.18 24.23
CA PHE A 321 4.29 -8.75 23.34
C PHE A 321 4.86 -9.04 21.95
N MET A 322 5.60 -8.11 21.35
CA MET A 322 6.25 -8.28 20.05
C MET A 322 7.22 -9.47 20.06
N ASP A 323 8.08 -9.52 21.07
CA ASP A 323 9.06 -10.61 21.24
C ASP A 323 8.37 -11.98 21.38
N ARG A 324 7.36 -12.08 22.24
CA ARG A 324 6.61 -13.32 22.44
C ARG A 324 5.84 -13.76 21.19
N MET A 325 5.26 -12.82 20.44
CA MET A 325 4.52 -13.14 19.23
C MET A 325 5.45 -13.50 18.07
N GLY A 326 6.69 -13.00 18.05
CA GLY A 326 7.65 -13.30 17.01
C GLY A 326 7.04 -13.03 15.62
N PHE A 327 6.64 -11.79 15.35
CA PHE A 327 6.12 -11.39 14.06
C PHE A 327 7.20 -11.52 12.99
N ASP A 328 6.80 -11.93 11.81
CA ASP A 328 7.72 -12.13 10.69
C ASP A 328 8.21 -10.77 10.14
N TYR A 329 7.31 -9.81 10.06
CA TYR A 329 7.58 -8.44 9.64
C TYR A 329 6.91 -7.44 10.57
N THR A 330 7.62 -6.42 10.98
CA THR A 330 7.07 -5.39 11.88
C THR A 330 7.48 -3.99 11.44
N SER A 331 6.49 -3.16 11.15
CA SER A 331 6.69 -1.72 11.01
C SER A 331 6.45 -1.03 12.36
N VAL A 332 7.30 -0.08 12.73
CA VAL A 332 7.20 0.69 13.96
C VAL A 332 7.03 2.17 13.65
N PHE A 333 6.06 2.79 14.28
CA PHE A 333 5.84 4.23 14.18
C PHE A 333 5.83 4.89 15.56
N ALA A 334 6.55 5.99 15.70
CA ALA A 334 6.31 6.93 16.76
C ALA A 334 4.98 7.66 16.49
N TYR A 335 4.18 7.90 17.53
CA TYR A 335 2.93 8.64 17.37
C TYR A 335 3.19 10.05 16.83
N SER A 336 2.61 10.37 15.70
CA SER A 336 2.58 11.71 15.11
C SER A 336 1.28 12.43 15.49
N GLN A 337 1.40 13.68 15.97
CA GLN A 337 0.26 14.51 16.37
C GLN A 337 -0.39 15.16 15.14
N GLU A 338 -1.20 14.38 14.43
CA GLU A 338 -1.84 14.82 13.19
C GLU A 338 -3.00 15.78 13.44
N GLU A 339 -2.95 16.94 12.80
CA GLU A 339 -4.00 17.95 12.88
C GLU A 339 -5.37 17.40 12.48
N GLY A 340 -6.42 17.80 13.20
CA GLY A 340 -7.80 17.36 12.98
C GLY A 340 -8.12 15.97 13.54
N THR A 341 -7.14 15.21 14.05
CA THR A 341 -7.39 13.92 14.70
C THR A 341 -7.78 14.10 16.17
N ARG A 342 -8.55 13.13 16.69
CA ARG A 342 -8.97 13.17 18.10
C ARG A 342 -7.79 13.01 19.06
N ALA A 343 -6.80 12.19 18.69
CA ALA A 343 -5.61 11.97 19.51
C ALA A 343 -4.75 13.22 19.66
N ALA A 344 -4.73 14.11 18.68
CA ALA A 344 -4.00 15.37 18.77
C ALA A 344 -4.48 16.28 19.92
N ALA A 345 -5.75 16.16 20.32
CA ALA A 345 -6.37 16.93 21.39
C ALA A 345 -6.37 16.20 22.75
N LEU A 346 -5.88 14.96 22.82
CA LEU A 346 -5.83 14.22 24.08
C LEU A 346 -4.80 14.83 25.04
N PRO A 347 -5.09 14.84 26.34
CA PRO A 347 -4.10 15.20 27.37
C PRO A 347 -3.02 14.09 27.47
N GLY A 348 -1.88 14.44 28.08
CA GLY A 348 -0.80 13.49 28.32
C GLY A 348 -0.03 13.15 27.03
N GLN A 349 0.14 14.13 26.16
CA GLN A 349 1.07 13.97 25.02
C GLN A 349 2.44 13.58 25.55
N VAL A 350 3.03 12.55 24.98
CA VAL A 350 4.36 12.08 25.33
C VAL A 350 5.41 12.99 24.69
N ASP A 351 6.47 13.30 25.41
CA ASP A 351 7.57 14.10 24.89
C ASP A 351 8.19 13.45 23.65
N GLU A 352 8.63 14.26 22.68
CA GLU A 352 9.11 13.76 21.39
C GLU A 352 10.34 12.85 21.56
N ASP A 353 11.28 13.23 22.43
CA ASP A 353 12.46 12.41 22.72
C ASP A 353 12.07 11.02 23.27
N VAL A 354 11.07 10.97 24.16
CA VAL A 354 10.56 9.70 24.72
C VAL A 354 9.86 8.85 23.64
N LYS A 355 9.10 9.47 22.73
CA LYS A 355 8.51 8.73 21.59
C LYS A 355 9.59 8.12 20.72
N LEU A 356 10.64 8.88 20.42
CA LEU A 356 11.76 8.41 19.57
C LEU A 356 12.54 7.29 20.26
N GLU A 357 12.80 7.39 21.57
CA GLU A 357 13.44 6.33 22.36
C GLU A 357 12.61 5.03 22.33
N ARG A 358 11.29 5.12 22.55
CA ARG A 358 10.40 3.96 22.50
C ARG A 358 10.32 3.37 21.09
N ALA A 359 10.27 4.21 20.07
CA ALA A 359 10.26 3.75 18.68
C ALA A 359 11.57 3.06 18.32
N GLN A 360 12.73 3.61 18.73
CA GLN A 360 14.02 2.98 18.50
C GLN A 360 14.11 1.61 19.16
N ALA A 361 13.72 1.48 20.43
CA ALA A 361 13.71 0.19 21.13
C ALA A 361 12.80 -0.84 20.42
N ALA A 362 11.66 -0.41 19.90
CA ALA A 362 10.77 -1.30 19.17
C ALA A 362 11.31 -1.65 17.77
N MET A 363 12.01 -0.74 17.09
CA MET A 363 12.69 -0.98 15.81
C MET A 363 13.86 -1.96 15.98
N ASP A 364 14.69 -1.80 17.03
CA ASP A 364 15.81 -2.70 17.32
C ASP A 364 15.30 -4.15 17.57
N LEU A 365 14.18 -4.27 18.28
CA LEU A 365 13.54 -5.58 18.48
C LEU A 365 12.97 -6.12 17.16
N ALA A 366 12.28 -5.30 16.37
CA ALA A 366 11.73 -5.70 15.08
C ALA A 366 12.82 -6.18 14.12
N GLU A 367 13.97 -5.50 14.09
CA GLU A 367 15.15 -5.90 13.32
C GLU A 367 15.67 -7.27 13.79
N SER A 368 15.82 -7.48 15.12
CA SER A 368 16.23 -8.76 15.67
C SER A 368 15.29 -9.91 15.29
N LEU A 369 13.97 -9.67 15.35
CA LEU A 369 12.96 -10.64 14.93
C LEU A 369 13.01 -10.87 13.41
N GLY A 370 13.26 -9.83 12.61
CA GLY A 370 13.44 -9.92 11.18
C GLY A 370 14.62 -10.80 10.78
N PHE A 371 15.78 -10.63 11.41
CA PHE A 371 16.93 -11.53 11.22
C PHE A 371 16.58 -12.98 11.55
N ALA A 372 15.91 -13.23 12.67
CA ALA A 372 15.50 -14.57 13.06
C ALA A 372 14.47 -15.18 12.10
N SER A 373 13.55 -14.35 11.56
CA SER A 373 12.54 -14.77 10.62
C SER A 373 13.14 -15.16 9.26
N THR A 374 13.98 -14.30 8.68
CA THR A 374 14.64 -14.57 7.38
C THR A 374 15.61 -15.74 7.46
N ALA A 375 16.39 -15.84 8.55
CA ALA A 375 17.36 -16.94 8.74
C ALA A 375 16.70 -18.33 8.74
N ARG A 376 15.42 -18.46 9.06
CA ARG A 376 14.70 -19.75 9.02
C ARG A 376 14.59 -20.31 7.61
N HIS A 377 14.63 -19.45 6.60
CA HIS A 377 14.48 -19.84 5.20
C HIS A 377 15.80 -20.26 4.55
N VAL A 378 16.96 -20.02 5.19
CA VAL A 378 18.25 -20.45 4.66
C VAL A 378 18.30 -21.97 4.53
N GLY A 379 18.64 -22.45 3.34
CA GLY A 379 18.61 -23.87 2.95
C GLY A 379 17.24 -24.36 2.45
N GLU A 380 16.20 -23.53 2.47
CA GLU A 380 14.92 -23.83 1.84
C GLU A 380 14.96 -23.51 0.34
N VAL A 381 14.12 -24.23 -0.41
CA VAL A 381 13.85 -23.97 -1.83
C VAL A 381 12.44 -23.41 -1.95
N ALA A 382 12.32 -22.21 -2.50
CA ALA A 382 11.02 -21.60 -2.75
C ALA A 382 10.94 -21.03 -4.17
N GLU A 383 9.72 -20.64 -4.57
CA GLU A 383 9.49 -19.84 -5.76
C GLU A 383 9.66 -18.37 -5.44
N VAL A 384 10.32 -17.66 -6.33
CA VAL A 384 10.57 -16.21 -6.27
C VAL A 384 10.08 -15.60 -7.58
N ILE A 385 9.31 -14.54 -7.49
CA ILE A 385 8.95 -13.69 -8.64
C ILE A 385 10.07 -12.67 -8.83
N VAL A 386 10.57 -12.54 -10.04
CA VAL A 386 11.57 -11.51 -10.40
C VAL A 386 10.85 -10.17 -10.56
N ASP A 387 11.19 -9.19 -9.72
CA ASP A 387 10.56 -7.87 -9.70
C ASP A 387 11.30 -6.86 -10.58
N GLY A 388 12.64 -6.95 -10.61
CA GLY A 388 13.45 -5.96 -11.30
C GLY A 388 14.93 -6.26 -11.31
N VAL A 389 15.68 -5.23 -11.67
CA VAL A 389 17.14 -5.20 -11.62
C VAL A 389 17.54 -4.13 -10.62
N GLY A 390 18.27 -4.53 -9.58
CA GLY A 390 18.88 -3.65 -8.61
C GLY A 390 20.33 -3.30 -8.98
N ASP A 391 20.88 -2.30 -8.32
CA ASP A 391 22.28 -1.93 -8.42
C ASP A 391 23.07 -2.57 -7.26
N ALA A 392 24.01 -3.47 -7.58
CA ALA A 392 24.96 -4.01 -6.63
C ALA A 392 26.39 -3.48 -6.89
N GLU A 393 27.29 -3.63 -5.90
CA GLU A 393 28.70 -3.16 -6.05
C GLU A 393 29.42 -3.78 -7.25
N ASP A 394 29.06 -5.00 -7.65
CA ASP A 394 29.66 -5.78 -8.72
C ASP A 394 28.92 -5.66 -10.08
N GLY A 395 27.86 -4.85 -10.15
CA GLY A 395 27.03 -4.67 -11.36
C GLY A 395 25.53 -4.89 -11.11
N PRO A 396 24.71 -4.87 -12.17
CA PRO A 396 23.28 -5.06 -12.04
C PRO A 396 22.96 -6.45 -11.47
N GLU A 397 22.11 -6.50 -10.45
CA GLU A 397 21.67 -7.69 -9.78
C GLU A 397 20.17 -7.87 -9.96
N LEU A 398 19.72 -9.11 -10.20
CA LEU A 398 18.29 -9.39 -10.23
C LEU A 398 17.73 -9.43 -8.82
N ILE A 399 16.63 -8.74 -8.62
CA ILE A 399 15.88 -8.76 -7.36
C ILE A 399 14.48 -9.32 -7.58
N GLY A 400 13.98 -9.98 -6.56
CA GLY A 400 12.63 -10.53 -6.54
C GLY A 400 12.10 -10.67 -5.13
N HIS A 401 10.93 -11.27 -4.99
CA HIS A 401 10.35 -11.59 -3.69
C HIS A 401 9.79 -13.01 -3.66
N ALA A 402 9.84 -13.62 -2.49
CA ALA A 402 9.24 -14.91 -2.22
C ALA A 402 7.77 -14.76 -1.76
N TRP A 403 7.02 -15.86 -1.79
CA TRP A 403 5.61 -15.88 -1.36
C TRP A 403 5.38 -15.34 0.06
N PHE A 404 6.38 -15.40 0.93
CA PHE A 404 6.33 -14.92 2.31
C PHE A 404 6.78 -13.46 2.48
N GLN A 405 7.13 -12.77 1.39
CA GLN A 405 7.48 -11.35 1.39
C GLN A 405 6.43 -10.55 0.60
N ALA A 406 5.89 -9.49 1.19
CA ALA A 406 5.05 -8.56 0.44
C ALA A 406 5.93 -7.64 -0.40
N PRO A 407 5.63 -7.49 -1.71
CA PRO A 407 6.42 -6.61 -2.58
C PRO A 407 6.48 -5.19 -2.02
N ASP A 408 7.58 -4.50 -2.26
CA ASP A 408 7.89 -3.12 -1.86
C ASP A 408 7.90 -2.85 -0.34
N SER A 409 7.67 -3.88 0.48
CA SER A 409 7.46 -3.69 1.92
C SER A 409 8.32 -4.57 2.83
N ASP A 410 8.65 -5.79 2.41
CA ASP A 410 9.22 -6.82 3.28
C ASP A 410 10.65 -7.23 2.89
N GLY A 411 11.36 -6.37 2.19
CA GLY A 411 12.70 -6.67 1.66
C GLY A 411 12.65 -7.48 0.37
N ALA A 412 13.80 -7.92 -0.08
CA ALA A 412 13.97 -8.57 -1.38
C ALA A 412 14.74 -9.90 -1.28
N VAL A 413 14.68 -10.67 -2.35
CA VAL A 413 15.59 -11.78 -2.63
C VAL A 413 16.57 -11.32 -3.71
N HIS A 414 17.85 -11.31 -3.38
CA HIS A 414 18.95 -11.05 -4.30
C HIS A 414 19.28 -12.34 -5.06
N LEU A 415 19.21 -12.31 -6.38
CA LEU A 415 19.25 -13.49 -7.21
C LEU A 415 20.55 -13.58 -8.01
N ASP A 416 21.23 -14.71 -7.87
CA ASP A 416 22.35 -15.11 -8.73
C ASP A 416 21.79 -15.76 -10.00
N ALA A 417 21.45 -14.93 -11.01
CA ALA A 417 20.91 -15.41 -12.28
C ALA A 417 21.30 -14.50 -13.45
N ASP A 418 21.87 -15.08 -14.50
CA ASP A 418 22.39 -14.33 -15.66
C ASP A 418 21.32 -13.96 -16.71
N GLU A 419 20.18 -14.67 -16.80
CA GLU A 419 19.25 -14.56 -17.94
C GLU A 419 17.76 -14.43 -17.58
N ALA A 420 17.41 -14.19 -16.33
CA ALA A 420 16.00 -14.07 -15.95
C ALA A 420 15.40 -12.70 -16.32
N ARG A 421 14.08 -12.66 -16.47
CA ARG A 421 13.31 -11.48 -16.84
C ARG A 421 12.34 -11.12 -15.75
N VAL A 422 12.02 -9.86 -15.65
CA VAL A 422 10.91 -9.39 -14.78
C VAL A 422 9.65 -10.20 -15.09
N GLY A 423 9.03 -10.74 -14.05
CA GLY A 423 7.85 -11.60 -14.13
C GLY A 423 8.13 -13.10 -14.25
N ASP A 424 9.39 -13.51 -14.39
CA ASP A 424 9.72 -14.93 -14.30
C ASP A 424 9.53 -15.43 -12.85
N ILE A 425 9.05 -16.67 -12.73
CA ILE A 425 8.95 -17.38 -11.46
C ILE A 425 10.05 -18.41 -11.41
N LEU A 426 11.04 -18.17 -10.55
CA LEU A 426 12.23 -19.00 -10.45
C LEU A 426 12.16 -19.88 -9.20
N LYS A 427 12.74 -21.09 -9.28
CA LYS A 427 13.04 -21.89 -8.08
C LYS A 427 14.39 -21.47 -7.54
N VAL A 428 14.42 -21.09 -6.30
CA VAL A 428 15.57 -20.49 -5.63
C VAL A 428 15.87 -21.21 -4.33
N GLU A 429 17.12 -21.63 -4.14
CA GLU A 429 17.63 -22.08 -2.85
C GLU A 429 18.21 -20.87 -2.11
N PHE A 430 17.70 -20.57 -0.92
CA PHE A 430 18.21 -19.46 -0.12
C PHE A 430 19.52 -19.85 0.54
N THR A 431 20.59 -19.12 0.27
CA THR A 431 21.96 -19.46 0.70
C THR A 431 22.44 -18.62 1.88
N ASP A 432 21.91 -17.41 2.03
CA ASP A 432 22.22 -16.49 3.12
C ASP A 432 21.06 -15.53 3.39
N SER A 433 21.10 -14.81 4.51
CA SER A 433 20.06 -13.88 4.92
C SER A 433 20.58 -12.67 5.68
N PHE A 434 19.91 -11.53 5.49
CA PHE A 434 20.04 -10.31 6.30
C PHE A 434 18.70 -10.00 6.97
N CYS A 435 18.58 -8.82 7.60
CA CYS A 435 17.29 -8.39 8.10
C CYS A 435 16.31 -8.18 6.92
N TYR A 436 15.26 -9.01 6.85
CA TYR A 436 14.22 -9.03 5.81
C TYR A 436 14.67 -9.35 4.38
N GLU A 437 15.95 -9.53 4.12
CA GLU A 437 16.50 -9.83 2.80
C GLU A 437 17.14 -11.21 2.75
N LEU A 438 17.12 -11.82 1.57
CA LEU A 438 17.68 -13.15 1.32
C LEU A 438 18.61 -13.11 0.11
N ILE A 439 19.62 -13.95 0.12
CA ILE A 439 20.43 -14.27 -1.05
C ILE A 439 19.98 -15.62 -1.55
N GLY A 440 19.70 -15.72 -2.84
CA GLY A 440 19.18 -16.91 -3.45
C GLY A 440 19.97 -17.35 -4.68
N HIS A 441 20.25 -18.64 -4.75
CA HIS A 441 20.82 -19.30 -5.92
C HIS A 441 19.72 -19.95 -6.74
N VAL A 442 19.62 -19.58 -8.03
CA VAL A 442 18.63 -20.19 -8.94
C VAL A 442 19.02 -21.62 -9.25
N ILE A 443 18.16 -22.55 -8.87
CA ILE A 443 18.31 -23.97 -9.20
C ILE A 443 17.60 -24.23 -10.52
N GLY A 444 18.36 -24.71 -11.53
CA GLY A 444 17.82 -25.01 -12.86
C GLY A 444 16.63 -25.96 -12.82
N GLU A 445 15.81 -25.96 -13.92
CA GLU A 445 14.59 -26.73 -14.10
C GLU A 445 14.65 -28.17 -13.62
#